data_6bae132c8af3d4cfaae31515d7f82e52
#
_entry.id   6bae132c8af3d4cfaae31515d7f82e52
#
_cell.length_a   1.000
_cell.length_b   1.000
_cell.length_c   1.000
_cell.angle_alpha   90.00
_cell.angle_beta   90.00
_cell.angle_gamma   90.00
#
_symmetry.space_group_name_H-M   'P 1'
#
loop_
_entity.id
_entity.type
_entity.pdbx_description
1 polymer ?
#
loop_
_entity_poly.entity_id
_entity_poly.type
_entity_poly.pdbx_seq_one_letter_code
_entity_poly.pdbx_strand_id
1 'polypeptide(L)'
;MIEVSNLVKKYGDHTAVDHLSFQIEKGKIYGFLGPNGAGKSTTMNMITGYIASTEGKVMIDGHDILEEPEAAKKCIGYLPEMPPRYFDITVLEYMKFAADLKKIPRNQKDKQIKEVMDMVKITDMKDRLIKNLSKGYRQRVGLAQAILGYPEVIILDEPTVGLDPKQIIEIRDLIKGLKQKHTVILSSHILSEVRAVCDYVLIISHGKLVASDTPDNLERLAAGSNSLLMKVKGEKDTIRKALETIEGVTGVEMSYDSDEKLWKTKLSIQENVDIREKVFYAMAKANCPIYEMQVKRVSLEDVFLELTEGEKKSAGKPESSQWKPVEDRSSEEEKTQEEKNGEPEKASDEKEGDQS
;
A
#
# COMPACT_ATOMS: atom_id res chain seq x y z
N MET A 1 9.98 7.44 11.84
CA MET A 1 9.25 6.16 11.99
C MET A 1 7.89 6.44 12.60
N ILE A 2 6.82 5.74 12.17
CA ILE A 2 5.50 5.82 12.82
C ILE A 2 5.18 4.44 13.39
N GLU A 3 4.73 4.43 14.63
CA GLU A 3 4.28 3.23 15.31
C GLU A 3 2.85 3.45 15.80
N VAL A 4 1.95 2.56 15.42
CA VAL A 4 0.57 2.56 15.84
C VAL A 4 0.31 1.27 16.61
N SER A 5 -0.15 1.39 17.85
CA SER A 5 -0.33 0.25 18.76
C SER A 5 -1.75 0.23 19.32
N ASN A 6 -2.49 -0.83 19.00
CA ASN A 6 -3.87 -1.10 19.48
C ASN A 6 -4.81 0.10 19.37
N LEU A 7 -4.74 0.83 18.24
CA LEU A 7 -5.49 2.06 18.05
C LEU A 7 -6.97 1.78 17.88
N VAL A 8 -7.80 2.43 18.71
CA VAL A 8 -9.26 2.30 18.70
C VAL A 8 -9.90 3.67 18.60
N LYS A 9 -10.97 3.76 17.79
CA LYS A 9 -11.86 4.92 17.76
C LYS A 9 -13.31 4.50 17.77
N LYS A 10 -14.03 4.94 18.80
CA LYS A 10 -15.46 4.73 18.97
C LYS A 10 -16.21 6.06 18.87
N TYR A 11 -17.35 6.05 18.20
CA TYR A 11 -18.31 7.15 18.12
C TYR A 11 -19.68 6.61 18.61
N GLY A 12 -19.96 6.80 19.90
CA GLY A 12 -21.07 6.10 20.55
C GLY A 12 -20.88 4.59 20.43
N ASP A 13 -21.89 3.91 19.90
CA ASP A 13 -21.88 2.45 19.71
C ASP A 13 -21.11 2.01 18.44
N HIS A 14 -20.72 2.93 17.57
CA HIS A 14 -20.02 2.62 16.34
C HIS A 14 -18.50 2.63 16.54
N THR A 15 -17.85 1.49 16.31
CA THR A 15 -16.39 1.38 16.30
C THR A 15 -15.88 1.62 14.88
N ALA A 16 -15.29 2.79 14.63
CA ALA A 16 -14.77 3.18 13.33
C ALA A 16 -13.35 2.64 13.07
N VAL A 17 -12.56 2.44 14.14
CA VAL A 17 -11.23 1.84 14.11
C VAL A 17 -11.14 0.87 15.28
N ASP A 18 -10.71 -0.38 15.00
CA ASP A 18 -10.77 -1.50 15.92
C ASP A 18 -9.39 -2.17 16.05
N HIS A 19 -8.64 -1.81 17.10
CA HIS A 19 -7.34 -2.38 17.51
C HIS A 19 -6.29 -2.41 16.37
N LEU A 20 -6.19 -1.32 15.59
CA LEU A 20 -5.16 -1.21 14.55
C LEU A 20 -3.76 -1.16 15.15
N SER A 21 -2.87 -2.03 14.66
CA SER A 21 -1.46 -2.04 15.00
C SER A 21 -0.62 -2.21 13.74
N PHE A 22 0.34 -1.32 13.49
CA PHE A 22 1.26 -1.37 12.36
C PHE A 22 2.45 -0.43 12.58
N GLN A 23 3.49 -0.64 11.79
CA GLN A 23 4.68 0.21 11.77
C GLN A 23 4.95 0.73 10.36
N ILE A 24 5.46 1.95 10.26
CA ILE A 24 5.86 2.60 9.00
C ILE A 24 7.33 2.98 9.10
N GLU A 25 8.12 2.39 8.22
CA GLU A 25 9.55 2.63 8.12
C GLU A 25 9.87 3.92 7.37
N LYS A 26 11.03 4.51 7.66
CA LYS A 26 11.49 5.74 6.99
C LYS A 26 11.80 5.50 5.50
N GLY A 27 11.53 6.52 4.67
CA GLY A 27 11.94 6.55 3.27
C GLY A 27 11.14 5.63 2.33
N LYS A 28 9.95 5.20 2.75
CA LYS A 28 9.05 4.38 1.94
C LYS A 28 7.71 5.09 1.74
N ILE A 29 6.96 4.63 0.73
CA ILE A 29 5.59 5.07 0.45
C ILE A 29 4.64 3.96 0.86
N TYR A 30 3.76 4.26 1.81
CA TYR A 30 2.73 3.36 2.31
C TYR A 30 1.36 3.78 1.80
N GLY A 31 0.61 2.83 1.25
CA GLY A 31 -0.77 3.02 0.80
C GLY A 31 -1.76 2.46 1.82
N PHE A 32 -2.67 3.30 2.32
CA PHE A 32 -3.85 2.85 3.06
C PHE A 32 -4.98 2.58 2.09
N LEU A 33 -5.29 1.33 1.88
CA LEU A 33 -6.32 0.86 0.97
C LEU A 33 -7.53 0.34 1.73
N GLY A 34 -8.73 0.67 1.29
CA GLY A 34 -9.96 0.18 1.91
C GLY A 34 -11.19 0.82 1.28
N PRO A 35 -12.38 0.20 1.39
CA PRO A 35 -13.62 0.80 0.92
C PRO A 35 -13.97 2.08 1.70
N ASN A 36 -14.94 2.82 1.20
CA ASN A 36 -15.48 3.96 1.93
C ASN A 36 -16.09 3.47 3.25
N GLY A 37 -15.80 4.20 4.36
CA GLY A 37 -16.22 3.79 5.70
C GLY A 37 -15.32 2.73 6.37
N ALA A 38 -14.25 2.26 5.74
CA ALA A 38 -13.34 1.28 6.34
C ALA A 38 -12.51 1.80 7.53
N GLY A 39 -12.53 3.12 7.81
CA GLY A 39 -11.77 3.73 8.90
C GLY A 39 -10.51 4.48 8.47
N LYS A 40 -10.19 4.58 7.15
CA LYS A 40 -8.97 5.21 6.62
C LYS A 40 -8.78 6.65 7.12
N SER A 41 -9.70 7.56 6.79
CA SER A 41 -9.60 8.98 7.17
C SER A 41 -9.67 9.17 8.69
N THR A 42 -10.40 8.32 9.41
CA THR A 42 -10.41 8.31 10.87
C THR A 42 -9.03 7.97 11.42
N THR A 43 -8.37 6.95 10.86
CA THR A 43 -6.99 6.57 11.23
C THR A 43 -6.00 7.69 10.93
N MET A 44 -6.07 8.31 9.73
CA MET A 44 -5.23 9.46 9.36
C MET A 44 -5.43 10.64 10.32
N ASN A 45 -6.68 10.94 10.69
CA ASN A 45 -7.01 12.00 11.63
C ASN A 45 -6.44 11.75 13.04
N MET A 46 -6.39 10.48 13.49
CA MET A 46 -5.74 10.11 14.75
C MET A 46 -4.22 10.23 14.66
N ILE A 47 -3.61 9.76 13.59
CA ILE A 47 -2.15 9.86 13.37
C ILE A 47 -1.70 11.32 13.30
N THR A 48 -2.50 12.20 12.68
CA THR A 48 -2.19 13.63 12.59
C THR A 48 -2.54 14.42 13.84
N GLY A 49 -3.15 13.77 14.84
CA GLY A 49 -3.60 14.42 16.07
C GLY A 49 -4.74 15.42 15.85
N TYR A 50 -5.52 15.26 14.76
CA TYR A 50 -6.73 16.04 14.51
C TYR A 50 -7.90 15.59 15.41
N ILE A 51 -7.97 14.29 15.69
CA ILE A 51 -8.88 13.69 16.68
C ILE A 51 -8.08 12.79 17.62
N ALA A 52 -8.49 12.73 18.88
CA ALA A 52 -7.91 11.78 19.83
C ALA A 52 -8.44 10.36 19.60
N SER A 53 -7.59 9.37 19.83
CA SER A 53 -8.00 7.97 19.91
C SER A 53 -8.88 7.72 21.14
N THR A 54 -9.70 6.67 21.12
CA THR A 54 -10.41 6.19 22.31
C THR A 54 -9.47 5.33 23.17
N GLU A 55 -8.67 4.48 22.50
CA GLU A 55 -7.68 3.61 23.12
C GLU A 55 -6.46 3.49 22.18
N GLY A 56 -5.34 3.02 22.71
CA GLY A 56 -4.13 2.80 21.94
C GLY A 56 -3.25 4.03 21.82
N LYS A 57 -2.13 3.89 21.10
CA LYS A 57 -1.05 4.87 21.05
C LYS A 57 -0.56 5.09 19.62
N VAL A 58 -0.16 6.32 19.32
CA VAL A 58 0.51 6.70 18.06
C VAL A 58 1.80 7.41 18.39
N MET A 59 2.91 6.83 17.96
CA MET A 59 4.26 7.42 18.09
C MET A 59 4.73 7.90 16.73
N ILE A 60 5.24 9.12 16.66
CA ILE A 60 5.78 9.73 15.44
C ILE A 60 7.19 10.21 15.71
N ASP A 61 8.15 9.54 15.10
CA ASP A 61 9.60 9.78 15.29
C ASP A 61 10.01 9.84 16.77
N GLY A 62 9.39 8.97 17.60
CA GLY A 62 9.66 8.87 19.04
C GLY A 62 8.77 9.75 19.92
N HIS A 63 7.89 10.59 19.34
CA HIS A 63 6.98 11.47 20.07
C HIS A 63 5.54 10.94 20.05
N ASP A 64 4.91 10.88 21.22
CA ASP A 64 3.49 10.54 21.31
C ASP A 64 2.61 11.70 20.82
N ILE A 65 1.68 11.39 19.92
CA ILE A 65 0.82 12.43 19.30
C ILE A 65 -0.12 13.11 20.30
N LEU A 66 -0.46 12.46 21.42
CA LEU A 66 -1.35 13.00 22.46
C LEU A 66 -0.57 13.65 23.61
N GLU A 67 0.57 13.07 24.00
CA GLU A 67 1.37 13.57 25.12
C GLU A 67 2.34 14.69 24.69
N GLU A 68 2.91 14.58 23.46
CA GLU A 68 3.89 15.54 22.90
C GLU A 68 3.40 16.11 21.54
N PRO A 69 2.18 16.66 21.44
CA PRO A 69 1.55 17.01 20.17
C PRO A 69 2.33 18.03 19.33
N GLU A 70 3.03 18.97 19.95
CA GLU A 70 3.84 19.96 19.21
C GLU A 70 5.07 19.34 18.57
N ALA A 71 5.75 18.42 19.25
CA ALA A 71 6.92 17.73 18.75
C ALA A 71 6.51 16.76 17.62
N ALA A 72 5.49 15.92 17.85
CA ALA A 72 4.99 15.00 16.87
C ALA A 72 4.47 15.70 15.60
N LYS A 73 3.68 16.78 15.73
CA LYS A 73 3.13 17.53 14.59
C LYS A 73 4.20 18.26 13.77
N LYS A 74 5.35 18.62 14.35
CA LYS A 74 6.48 19.17 13.58
C LYS A 74 7.04 18.15 12.57
N CYS A 75 6.97 16.87 12.90
CA CYS A 75 7.44 15.80 12.03
C CYS A 75 6.46 15.47 10.90
N ILE A 76 5.25 16.07 10.89
CA ILE A 76 4.17 15.74 9.95
C ILE A 76 3.87 16.89 9.00
N GLY A 77 3.72 16.56 7.72
CA GLY A 77 3.00 17.35 6.74
C GLY A 77 1.70 16.65 6.37
N TYR A 78 0.58 17.34 6.41
CA TYR A 78 -0.73 16.74 6.15
C TYR A 78 -1.48 17.45 5.05
N LEU A 79 -1.93 16.68 4.06
CA LEU A 79 -2.89 17.09 3.05
C LEU A 79 -4.21 16.34 3.33
N PRO A 80 -5.26 17.02 3.84
CA PRO A 80 -6.57 16.42 3.99
C PRO A 80 -7.27 16.23 2.65
N GLU A 81 -8.28 15.35 2.58
CA GLU A 81 -9.10 15.11 1.39
C GLU A 81 -9.69 16.41 0.80
N MET A 82 -10.08 17.35 1.66
CA MET A 82 -10.49 18.70 1.25
C MET A 82 -9.35 19.69 1.49
N PRO A 83 -8.69 20.19 0.42
CA PRO A 83 -7.64 21.21 0.55
C PRO A 83 -8.13 22.50 1.21
N PRO A 84 -7.21 23.38 1.62
CA PRO A 84 -7.49 24.55 2.45
C PRO A 84 -8.59 25.46 1.92
N ARG A 85 -9.41 25.97 2.83
CA ARG A 85 -10.60 26.78 2.55
C ARG A 85 -10.37 28.31 2.61
N TYR A 86 -9.12 28.76 2.49
CA TYR A 86 -8.78 30.20 2.46
C TYR A 86 -8.94 30.75 1.04
N PHE A 87 -10.20 30.89 0.60
CA PHE A 87 -10.51 31.18 -0.80
C PHE A 87 -10.21 32.62 -1.24
N ASP A 88 -10.12 33.55 -0.31
CA ASP A 88 -10.02 35.00 -0.58
C ASP A 88 -8.59 35.56 -0.47
N ILE A 89 -7.60 34.69 -0.35
CA ILE A 89 -6.17 35.05 -0.39
C ILE A 89 -5.49 34.42 -1.60
N THR A 90 -4.35 34.97 -2.00
CA THR A 90 -3.52 34.45 -3.08
C THR A 90 -2.76 33.18 -2.63
N VAL A 91 -2.27 32.41 -3.60
CA VAL A 91 -1.43 31.25 -3.33
C VAL A 91 -0.19 31.64 -2.51
N LEU A 92 0.48 32.74 -2.87
CA LEU A 92 1.68 33.20 -2.15
C LEU A 92 1.36 33.63 -0.71
N GLU A 93 0.26 34.38 -0.49
CA GLU A 93 -0.18 34.76 0.85
C GLU A 93 -0.48 33.53 1.70
N TYR A 94 -1.16 32.51 1.12
CA TYR A 94 -1.43 31.26 1.81
C TYR A 94 -0.14 30.51 2.18
N MET A 95 0.83 30.42 1.26
CA MET A 95 2.11 29.77 1.55
C MET A 95 2.91 30.50 2.63
N LYS A 96 2.86 31.85 2.66
CA LYS A 96 3.47 32.67 3.73
C LYS A 96 2.78 32.39 5.07
N PHE A 97 1.47 32.36 5.09
CA PHE A 97 0.67 32.03 6.28
C PHE A 97 1.00 30.63 6.81
N ALA A 98 1.03 29.62 5.92
CA ALA A 98 1.39 28.26 6.31
C ALA A 98 2.83 28.17 6.86
N ALA A 99 3.77 28.92 6.29
CA ALA A 99 5.13 28.99 6.78
C ALA A 99 5.24 29.62 8.18
N ASP A 100 4.42 30.64 8.46
CA ASP A 100 4.35 31.26 9.79
C ASP A 100 3.77 30.31 10.84
N LEU A 101 2.70 29.58 10.50
CA LEU A 101 2.12 28.56 11.36
C LEU A 101 3.12 27.43 11.69
N LYS A 102 3.93 27.04 10.72
CA LYS A 102 4.99 26.03 10.91
C LYS A 102 6.25 26.61 11.61
N LYS A 103 6.23 27.88 12.01
CA LYS A 103 7.32 28.58 12.70
C LYS A 103 8.64 28.52 11.90
N ILE A 104 8.58 28.57 10.55
CA ILE A 104 9.78 28.57 9.70
C ILE A 104 10.55 29.87 9.89
N PRO A 105 11.89 29.81 10.13
CA PRO A 105 12.71 31.00 10.32
C PRO A 105 12.63 31.97 9.16
N ARG A 106 12.54 33.29 9.44
CA ARG A 106 12.35 34.34 8.42
C ARG A 106 13.39 34.30 7.30
N ASN A 107 14.64 33.98 7.65
CA ASN A 107 15.75 33.88 6.69
C ASN A 107 15.66 32.70 5.72
N GLN A 108 14.82 31.70 6.02
CA GLN A 108 14.61 30.50 5.20
C GLN A 108 13.25 30.50 4.49
N LYS A 109 12.29 31.32 4.98
CA LYS A 109 10.88 31.29 4.58
C LYS A 109 10.69 31.46 3.09
N ASP A 110 11.19 32.55 2.52
CA ASP A 110 10.97 32.86 1.09
C ASP A 110 11.65 31.83 0.18
N LYS A 111 12.83 31.35 0.58
CA LYS A 111 13.55 30.30 -0.14
C LYS A 111 12.75 29.01 -0.17
N GLN A 112 12.28 28.52 0.99
CA GLN A 112 11.51 27.28 1.07
C GLN A 112 10.18 27.37 0.34
N ILE A 113 9.47 28.51 0.46
CA ILE A 113 8.22 28.75 -0.27
C ILE A 113 8.47 28.61 -1.77
N LYS A 114 9.50 29.28 -2.30
CA LYS A 114 9.83 29.21 -3.73
C LYS A 114 10.16 27.76 -4.14
N GLU A 115 11.05 27.08 -3.44
CA GLU A 115 11.45 25.70 -3.74
C GLU A 115 10.25 24.74 -3.76
N VAL A 116 9.36 24.87 -2.78
CA VAL A 116 8.17 24.00 -2.68
C VAL A 116 7.17 24.34 -3.79
N MET A 117 6.93 25.62 -4.09
CA MET A 117 6.04 26.02 -5.18
C MET A 117 6.54 25.55 -6.55
N ASP A 118 7.85 25.61 -6.79
CA ASP A 118 8.49 25.10 -8.01
C ASP A 118 8.33 23.56 -8.08
N MET A 119 8.56 22.86 -6.97
CA MET A 119 8.42 21.40 -6.89
C MET A 119 7.02 20.92 -7.27
N VAL A 120 5.97 21.56 -6.75
CA VAL A 120 4.58 21.20 -7.07
C VAL A 120 4.03 21.90 -8.31
N LYS A 121 4.85 22.71 -9.01
CA LYS A 121 4.51 23.42 -10.26
C LYS A 121 3.30 24.36 -10.12
N ILE A 122 3.36 25.30 -9.15
CA ILE A 122 2.33 26.34 -8.93
C ILE A 122 2.89 27.74 -8.92
N THR A 123 4.15 27.94 -9.26
CA THR A 123 4.82 29.26 -9.21
C THR A 123 4.16 30.26 -10.14
N ASP A 124 3.64 29.83 -11.29
CA ASP A 124 2.87 30.64 -12.24
C ASP A 124 1.52 31.12 -11.69
N MET A 125 1.01 30.47 -10.65
CA MET A 125 -0.27 30.79 -10.01
C MET A 125 -0.13 31.59 -8.71
N LYS A 126 1.08 32.02 -8.33
CA LYS A 126 1.39 32.61 -7.01
C LYS A 126 0.50 33.80 -6.63
N ASP A 127 0.15 34.64 -7.61
CA ASP A 127 -0.62 35.87 -7.42
C ASP A 127 -2.14 35.66 -7.64
N ARG A 128 -2.57 34.43 -7.97
CA ARG A 128 -3.99 34.12 -8.14
C ARG A 128 -4.65 33.82 -6.80
N LEU A 129 -5.90 34.27 -6.65
CA LEU A 129 -6.76 33.89 -5.52
C LEU A 129 -7.05 32.37 -5.58
N ILE A 130 -7.03 31.70 -4.43
CA ILE A 130 -7.25 30.25 -4.33
C ILE A 130 -8.62 29.85 -4.87
N LYS A 131 -9.66 30.69 -4.70
CA LYS A 131 -11.01 30.43 -5.25
C LYS A 131 -11.02 30.30 -6.78
N ASN A 132 -10.11 30.98 -7.46
CA ASN A 132 -10.04 31.03 -8.93
C ASN A 132 -9.17 29.90 -9.53
N LEU A 133 -8.66 28.98 -8.68
CA LEU A 133 -7.88 27.84 -9.12
C LEU A 133 -8.78 26.66 -9.50
N SER A 134 -8.35 25.87 -10.47
CA SER A 134 -8.93 24.53 -10.70
C SER A 134 -8.74 23.61 -9.50
N LYS A 135 -9.50 22.52 -9.43
CA LYS A 135 -9.36 21.52 -8.35
C LYS A 135 -7.92 21.00 -8.28
N GLY A 136 -7.29 20.70 -9.40
CA GLY A 136 -5.91 20.21 -9.47
C GLY A 136 -4.89 21.22 -8.94
N TYR A 137 -5.03 22.50 -9.27
CA TYR A 137 -4.15 23.53 -8.69
C TYR A 137 -4.38 23.71 -7.19
N ARG A 138 -5.61 23.64 -6.69
CA ARG A 138 -5.90 23.67 -5.24
C ARG A 138 -5.27 22.46 -4.53
N GLN A 139 -5.31 21.28 -5.14
CA GLN A 139 -4.65 20.09 -4.62
C GLN A 139 -3.14 20.27 -4.52
N ARG A 140 -2.50 20.86 -5.55
CA ARG A 140 -1.07 21.19 -5.53
C ARG A 140 -0.72 22.23 -4.46
N VAL A 141 -1.57 23.23 -4.22
CA VAL A 141 -1.39 24.19 -3.11
C VAL A 141 -1.44 23.47 -1.76
N GLY A 142 -2.39 22.57 -1.56
CA GLY A 142 -2.46 21.76 -0.34
C GLY A 142 -1.23 20.86 -0.16
N LEU A 143 -0.75 20.27 -1.25
CA LEU A 143 0.48 19.46 -1.23
C LEU A 143 1.72 20.31 -0.93
N ALA A 144 1.81 21.53 -1.51
CA ALA A 144 2.86 22.48 -1.17
C ALA A 144 2.88 22.79 0.33
N GLN A 145 1.71 23.04 0.91
CA GLN A 145 1.56 23.29 2.35
C GLN A 145 1.98 22.08 3.18
N ALA A 146 1.69 20.84 2.74
CA ALA A 146 2.12 19.63 3.43
C ALA A 146 3.66 19.49 3.43
N ILE A 147 4.31 19.73 2.28
CA ILE A 147 5.77 19.62 2.10
C ILE A 147 6.53 20.74 2.81
N LEU A 148 5.94 21.93 2.96
CA LEU A 148 6.59 23.11 3.53
C LEU A 148 7.14 22.81 4.92
N GLY A 149 8.41 23.19 5.16
CA GLY A 149 9.14 22.85 6.39
C GLY A 149 9.86 21.52 6.34
N TYR A 150 9.76 20.78 5.25
CA TYR A 150 10.41 19.48 5.00
C TYR A 150 10.21 18.47 6.15
N PRO A 151 8.96 18.12 6.50
CA PRO A 151 8.66 17.20 7.57
C PRO A 151 9.19 15.78 7.25
N GLU A 152 9.51 15.00 8.28
CA GLU A 152 9.95 13.61 8.12
C GLU A 152 8.87 12.73 7.46
N VAL A 153 7.61 13.01 7.77
CA VAL A 153 6.45 12.25 7.30
C VAL A 153 5.47 13.16 6.56
N ILE A 154 5.01 12.71 5.38
CA ILE A 154 3.94 13.39 4.63
C ILE A 154 2.74 12.45 4.55
N ILE A 155 1.60 12.91 5.05
CA ILE A 155 0.33 12.18 5.03
C ILE A 155 -0.59 12.85 4.01
N LEU A 156 -1.10 12.05 3.07
CA LEU A 156 -1.94 12.50 1.96
C LEU A 156 -3.27 11.73 1.98
N ASP A 157 -4.36 12.42 2.30
CA ASP A 157 -5.67 11.79 2.30
C ASP A 157 -6.36 12.00 0.95
N GLU A 158 -6.53 10.91 0.19
CA GLU A 158 -7.15 10.87 -1.14
C GLU A 158 -6.57 11.93 -2.12
N PRO A 159 -5.25 11.98 -2.35
CA PRO A 159 -4.59 13.09 -3.03
C PRO A 159 -4.97 13.28 -4.50
N THR A 160 -5.63 12.30 -5.12
CA THR A 160 -5.97 12.27 -6.55
C THR A 160 -7.46 12.38 -6.84
N VAL A 161 -8.29 12.42 -5.79
CA VAL A 161 -9.76 12.44 -5.94
C VAL A 161 -10.24 13.63 -6.77
N GLY A 162 -10.95 13.31 -7.86
CA GLY A 162 -11.60 14.29 -8.75
C GLY A 162 -10.62 15.11 -9.60
N LEU A 163 -9.43 14.59 -9.85
CA LEU A 163 -8.49 15.07 -10.83
C LEU A 163 -8.71 14.37 -12.17
N ASP A 164 -8.33 15.01 -13.26
CA ASP A 164 -8.30 14.37 -14.57
C ASP A 164 -7.11 13.41 -14.71
N PRO A 165 -7.12 12.46 -15.67
CA PRO A 165 -6.08 11.43 -15.81
C PRO A 165 -4.66 12.00 -15.96
N LYS A 166 -4.50 13.14 -16.61
CA LYS A 166 -3.19 13.78 -16.76
C LYS A 166 -2.68 14.33 -15.44
N GLN A 167 -3.54 14.99 -14.68
CA GLN A 167 -3.21 15.51 -13.36
C GLN A 167 -2.88 14.39 -12.36
N ILE A 168 -3.60 13.24 -12.44
CA ILE A 168 -3.31 12.06 -11.62
C ILE A 168 -1.89 11.57 -11.86
N ILE A 169 -1.46 11.43 -13.12
CA ILE A 169 -0.09 11.02 -13.46
C ILE A 169 0.93 12.00 -12.86
N GLU A 170 0.72 13.30 -13.04
CA GLU A 170 1.64 14.33 -12.54
C GLU A 170 1.74 14.34 -11.00
N ILE A 171 0.62 14.13 -10.27
CA ILE A 171 0.62 14.03 -8.81
C ILE A 171 1.31 12.74 -8.34
N ARG A 172 1.10 11.61 -9.04
CA ARG A 172 1.80 10.34 -8.74
C ARG A 172 3.33 10.49 -8.88
N ASP A 173 3.79 11.11 -9.96
CA ASP A 173 5.23 11.33 -10.18
C ASP A 173 5.82 12.24 -9.10
N LEU A 174 5.07 13.25 -8.69
CA LEU A 174 5.46 14.12 -7.59
C LEU A 174 5.56 13.34 -6.27
N ILE A 175 4.55 12.53 -5.93
CA ILE A 175 4.55 11.70 -4.70
C ILE A 175 5.75 10.74 -4.71
N LYS A 176 6.04 10.09 -5.84
CA LYS A 176 7.24 9.24 -5.98
C LYS A 176 8.53 10.02 -5.71
N GLY A 177 8.62 11.27 -6.17
CA GLY A 177 9.76 12.13 -5.92
C GLY A 177 9.95 12.48 -4.44
N LEU A 178 8.87 12.57 -3.67
CA LEU A 178 8.93 12.88 -2.23
C LEU A 178 9.64 11.79 -1.42
N LYS A 179 9.58 10.54 -1.84
CA LYS A 179 10.22 9.39 -1.18
C LYS A 179 11.72 9.61 -0.92
N GLN A 180 12.40 10.38 -1.74
CA GLN A 180 13.85 10.61 -1.60
C GLN A 180 14.22 11.34 -0.28
N LYS A 181 13.28 12.09 0.30
CA LYS A 181 13.52 12.92 1.48
C LYS A 181 12.50 12.71 2.59
N HIS A 182 11.38 12.05 2.30
CA HIS A 182 10.25 11.91 3.20
C HIS A 182 9.75 10.47 3.25
N THR A 183 9.15 10.10 4.36
CA THR A 183 8.25 8.95 4.42
C THR A 183 6.86 9.42 4.00
N VAL A 184 6.20 8.71 3.10
CA VAL A 184 4.89 9.12 2.60
C VAL A 184 3.84 8.10 2.98
N ILE A 185 2.72 8.56 3.51
CA ILE A 185 1.52 7.76 3.69
C ILE A 185 0.44 8.37 2.81
N LEU A 186 -0.21 7.56 1.99
CA LEU A 186 -1.36 8.01 1.23
C LEU A 186 -2.55 7.10 1.45
N SER A 187 -3.74 7.67 1.59
CA SER A 187 -4.98 6.92 1.50
C SER A 187 -5.50 6.92 0.07
N SER A 188 -6.04 5.82 -0.37
CA SER A 188 -6.81 5.73 -1.61
C SER A 188 -7.79 4.56 -1.56
N HIS A 189 -8.89 4.70 -2.30
CA HIS A 189 -9.80 3.60 -2.61
C HIS A 189 -9.56 3.05 -4.04
N ILE A 190 -8.59 3.62 -4.77
CA ILE A 190 -8.24 3.24 -6.15
C ILE A 190 -6.96 2.40 -6.13
N LEU A 191 -7.11 1.10 -6.37
CA LEU A 191 -6.02 0.15 -6.29
C LEU A 191 -4.89 0.40 -7.30
N SER A 192 -5.25 0.78 -8.53
CA SER A 192 -4.25 1.08 -9.57
C SER A 192 -3.36 2.28 -9.20
N GLU A 193 -3.84 3.20 -8.36
CA GLU A 193 -3.04 4.30 -7.83
C GLU A 193 -2.05 3.83 -6.78
N VAL A 194 -2.54 3.04 -5.83
CA VAL A 194 -1.72 2.45 -4.76
C VAL A 194 -0.62 1.59 -5.37
N ARG A 195 -0.96 0.68 -6.29
CA ARG A 195 0.01 -0.16 -7.00
C ARG A 195 1.08 0.64 -7.73
N ALA A 196 0.68 1.76 -8.35
CA ALA A 196 1.59 2.57 -9.16
C ALA A 196 2.61 3.37 -8.32
N VAL A 197 2.35 3.63 -7.04
CA VAL A 197 3.11 4.59 -6.22
C VAL A 197 3.70 3.97 -4.95
N CYS A 198 2.99 3.02 -4.31
CA CYS A 198 3.33 2.53 -2.99
C CYS A 198 4.34 1.39 -3.00
N ASP A 199 5.24 1.39 -2.03
CA ASP A 199 6.15 0.28 -1.74
C ASP A 199 5.46 -0.79 -0.90
N TYR A 200 4.58 -0.37 0.02
CA TYR A 200 3.79 -1.22 0.91
C TYR A 200 2.33 -0.79 0.93
N VAL A 201 1.46 -1.74 1.14
CA VAL A 201 0.01 -1.52 1.23
C VAL A 201 -0.52 -2.09 2.53
N LEU A 202 -1.31 -1.27 3.21
CA LEU A 202 -2.06 -1.62 4.41
C LEU A 202 -3.55 -1.67 3.98
N ILE A 203 -4.13 -2.86 3.93
CA ILE A 203 -5.54 -3.04 3.58
C ILE A 203 -6.38 -3.00 4.85
N ILE A 204 -7.32 -2.05 4.89
CA ILE A 204 -8.22 -1.84 6.03
C ILE A 204 -9.65 -2.16 5.62
N SER A 205 -10.33 -2.98 6.42
CA SER A 205 -11.74 -3.32 6.29
C SER A 205 -12.40 -3.28 7.66
N HIS A 206 -13.60 -2.67 7.75
CA HIS A 206 -14.38 -2.57 9.00
C HIS A 206 -13.56 -2.12 10.24
N GLY A 207 -12.65 -1.15 10.04
CA GLY A 207 -11.80 -0.63 11.10
C GLY A 207 -10.59 -1.49 11.47
N LYS A 208 -10.39 -2.64 10.82
CA LYS A 208 -9.30 -3.59 11.10
C LYS A 208 -8.27 -3.63 9.97
N LEU A 209 -7.03 -3.92 10.33
CA LEU A 209 -5.98 -4.25 9.36
C LEU A 209 -6.16 -5.70 8.92
N VAL A 210 -6.49 -5.91 7.65
CA VAL A 210 -6.72 -7.25 7.10
C VAL A 210 -5.53 -7.81 6.34
N ALA A 211 -4.66 -6.95 5.81
CA ALA A 211 -3.39 -7.33 5.18
C ALA A 211 -2.39 -6.18 5.19
N SER A 212 -1.10 -6.52 5.21
CA SER A 212 0.01 -5.56 5.11
C SER A 212 1.19 -6.22 4.44
N ASP A 213 1.52 -5.82 3.20
CA ASP A 213 2.69 -6.30 2.46
C ASP A 213 2.96 -5.41 1.24
N THR A 214 3.97 -5.74 0.44
CA THR A 214 4.19 -5.14 -0.88
C THR A 214 3.03 -5.49 -1.82
N PRO A 215 2.68 -4.63 -2.80
CA PRO A 215 1.65 -4.96 -3.78
C PRO A 215 1.86 -6.31 -4.46
N ASP A 216 3.09 -6.60 -4.87
CA ASP A 216 3.43 -7.84 -5.57
C ASP A 216 3.27 -9.08 -4.66
N ASN A 217 3.61 -8.99 -3.37
CA ASN A 217 3.43 -10.08 -2.42
C ASN A 217 1.95 -10.33 -2.14
N LEU A 218 1.14 -9.27 -1.97
CA LEU A 218 -0.30 -9.40 -1.78
C LEU A 218 -0.96 -10.13 -2.98
N GLU A 219 -0.57 -9.77 -4.21
CA GLU A 219 -1.03 -10.46 -5.42
C GLU A 219 -0.60 -11.93 -5.44
N ARG A 220 0.63 -12.24 -5.01
CA ARG A 220 1.13 -13.62 -4.93
C ARG A 220 0.41 -14.44 -3.86
N LEU A 221 0.14 -13.88 -2.69
CA LEU A 221 -0.54 -14.59 -1.59
C LEU A 221 -1.99 -14.95 -1.95
N ALA A 222 -2.69 -14.04 -2.65
CA ALA A 222 -4.04 -14.34 -3.14
C ALA A 222 -4.02 -15.20 -4.41
N ALA A 223 -2.91 -15.19 -5.14
CA ALA A 223 -2.72 -16.00 -6.35
C ALA A 223 -2.60 -17.51 -6.08
N GLY A 224 -3.02 -18.03 -4.93
CA GLY A 224 -2.96 -19.47 -4.54
C GLY A 224 -3.14 -20.50 -5.67
N SER A 225 -3.45 -20.04 -6.89
CA SER A 225 -3.28 -20.69 -8.18
C SER A 225 -3.35 -19.67 -9.32
N ASN A 226 -2.29 -19.52 -10.09
CA ASN A 226 -2.39 -18.90 -11.41
C ASN A 226 -3.51 -19.62 -12.18
N SER A 227 -4.39 -18.87 -12.83
CA SER A 227 -5.43 -19.48 -13.66
C SER A 227 -5.22 -19.15 -15.13
N LEU A 228 -5.41 -20.16 -15.99
CA LEU A 228 -5.44 -20.00 -17.43
C LEU A 228 -6.91 -19.99 -17.87
N LEU A 229 -7.34 -18.86 -18.41
CA LEU A 229 -8.68 -18.73 -19.00
C LEU A 229 -8.58 -19.04 -20.50
N MET A 230 -9.52 -19.83 -20.97
CA MET A 230 -9.57 -20.22 -22.38
C MET A 230 -11.00 -20.25 -22.90
N LYS A 231 -11.16 -19.95 -24.20
CA LYS A 231 -12.36 -20.27 -24.96
C LYS A 231 -12.00 -21.36 -25.96
N VAL A 232 -12.67 -22.48 -25.85
CA VAL A 232 -12.35 -23.68 -26.65
C VAL A 232 -13.64 -24.20 -27.31
N LYS A 233 -13.53 -24.63 -28.57
CA LYS A 233 -14.61 -25.29 -29.30
C LYS A 233 -14.40 -26.81 -29.28
N GLY A 234 -15.43 -27.57 -28.97
CA GLY A 234 -15.36 -29.00 -28.93
C GLY A 234 -16.38 -29.62 -27.99
N GLU A 235 -16.29 -30.92 -27.79
CA GLU A 235 -17.08 -31.65 -26.84
C GLU A 235 -16.54 -31.51 -25.42
N LYS A 236 -17.44 -31.29 -24.45
CA LYS A 236 -17.07 -31.01 -23.04
C LYS A 236 -16.09 -32.06 -22.44
N ASP A 237 -16.44 -33.32 -22.61
CA ASP A 237 -15.69 -34.42 -21.99
C ASP A 237 -14.31 -34.61 -22.63
N THR A 238 -14.23 -34.38 -23.96
CA THR A 238 -12.99 -34.43 -24.72
C THR A 238 -12.03 -33.32 -24.26
N ILE A 239 -12.53 -32.07 -24.14
CA ILE A 239 -11.75 -30.94 -23.63
C ILE A 239 -11.27 -31.19 -22.21
N ARG A 240 -12.20 -31.62 -21.32
CA ARG A 240 -11.90 -31.86 -19.92
C ARG A 240 -10.81 -32.93 -19.74
N LYS A 241 -10.98 -34.09 -20.37
CA LYS A 241 -9.99 -35.18 -20.30
C LYS A 241 -8.61 -34.76 -20.79
N ALA A 242 -8.55 -34.01 -21.89
CA ALA A 242 -7.27 -33.55 -22.43
C ALA A 242 -6.57 -32.55 -21.49
N LEU A 243 -7.30 -31.72 -20.77
CA LEU A 243 -6.76 -30.73 -19.84
C LEU A 243 -6.34 -31.35 -18.49
N GLU A 244 -7.11 -32.31 -17.98
CA GLU A 244 -6.80 -33.01 -16.70
C GLU A 244 -5.53 -33.88 -16.79
N THR A 245 -5.10 -34.26 -17.98
CA THR A 245 -3.87 -35.04 -18.18
C THR A 245 -2.60 -34.17 -18.18
N ILE A 246 -2.72 -32.85 -18.16
CA ILE A 246 -1.58 -31.94 -18.23
C ILE A 246 -0.96 -31.80 -16.83
N GLU A 247 0.32 -32.16 -16.72
CA GLU A 247 1.08 -31.96 -15.51
C GLU A 247 1.15 -30.46 -15.14
N GLY A 248 0.78 -30.11 -13.92
CA GLY A 248 0.72 -28.74 -13.41
C GLY A 248 -0.71 -28.14 -13.40
N VAL A 249 -1.72 -28.85 -13.95
CA VAL A 249 -3.15 -28.51 -13.80
C VAL A 249 -3.64 -29.11 -12.49
N THR A 250 -4.23 -28.25 -11.62
CA THR A 250 -4.79 -28.65 -10.32
C THR A 250 -6.31 -28.66 -10.31
N GLY A 251 -6.95 -27.99 -11.28
CA GLY A 251 -8.40 -27.95 -11.40
C GLY A 251 -8.86 -27.45 -12.79
N VAL A 252 -10.04 -27.92 -13.21
CA VAL A 252 -10.67 -27.55 -14.48
C VAL A 252 -12.13 -27.18 -14.25
N GLU A 253 -12.44 -25.89 -14.38
CA GLU A 253 -13.81 -25.37 -14.36
C GLU A 253 -14.27 -25.03 -15.78
N MET A 254 -15.48 -25.44 -16.16
CA MET A 254 -15.99 -25.24 -17.51
C MET A 254 -17.43 -24.73 -17.48
N SER A 255 -17.71 -23.68 -18.25
CA SER A 255 -19.06 -23.14 -18.51
C SER A 255 -19.27 -23.00 -20.00
N TYR A 256 -20.45 -23.32 -20.47
CA TYR A 256 -20.80 -23.16 -21.90
C TYR A 256 -21.36 -21.78 -22.17
N ASP A 257 -20.80 -21.11 -23.15
CA ASP A 257 -21.33 -19.85 -23.67
C ASP A 257 -22.20 -20.15 -24.90
N SER A 258 -23.52 -19.95 -24.76
CA SER A 258 -24.47 -20.22 -25.80
C SER A 258 -24.42 -19.24 -26.98
N ASP A 259 -23.97 -18.01 -26.74
CA ASP A 259 -23.88 -16.95 -27.74
C ASP A 259 -22.70 -17.17 -28.68
N GLU A 260 -21.54 -17.47 -28.08
CA GLU A 260 -20.30 -17.75 -28.82
C GLU A 260 -20.21 -19.23 -29.27
N LYS A 261 -21.03 -20.12 -28.73
CA LYS A 261 -20.98 -21.59 -28.91
C LYS A 261 -19.61 -22.18 -28.55
N LEU A 262 -19.00 -21.68 -27.49
CA LEU A 262 -17.70 -22.05 -27.01
C LEU A 262 -17.75 -22.47 -25.52
N TRP A 263 -16.80 -23.30 -25.09
CA TRP A 263 -16.56 -23.57 -23.69
C TRP A 263 -15.59 -22.54 -23.12
N LYS A 264 -16.07 -21.75 -22.15
CA LYS A 264 -15.22 -20.94 -21.27
C LYS A 264 -14.62 -21.87 -20.24
N THR A 265 -13.32 -22.01 -20.26
CA THR A 265 -12.59 -22.95 -19.40
C THR A 265 -11.60 -22.17 -18.54
N LYS A 266 -11.63 -22.44 -17.23
CA LYS A 266 -10.67 -21.90 -16.26
C LYS A 266 -9.86 -23.06 -15.71
N LEU A 267 -8.53 -23.03 -15.91
CA LEU A 267 -7.60 -23.99 -15.37
C LEU A 267 -6.92 -23.38 -14.14
N SER A 268 -6.93 -24.10 -13.02
CA SER A 268 -6.07 -23.81 -11.89
C SER A 268 -4.70 -24.45 -12.13
N ILE A 269 -3.62 -23.69 -11.90
CA ILE A 269 -2.25 -24.09 -12.28
C ILE A 269 -1.37 -24.04 -11.02
N GLN A 270 -0.44 -24.97 -10.89
CA GLN A 270 0.58 -24.93 -9.84
C GLN A 270 1.43 -23.65 -9.94
N GLU A 271 1.92 -23.17 -8.82
CA GLU A 271 2.77 -21.97 -8.76
C GLU A 271 4.02 -22.11 -9.64
N ASN A 272 4.34 -21.02 -10.32
CA ASN A 272 5.53 -20.88 -11.16
C ASN A 272 5.65 -21.87 -12.35
N VAL A 273 4.56 -22.52 -12.77
CA VAL A 273 4.54 -23.40 -13.94
C VAL A 273 3.83 -22.73 -15.10
N ASP A 274 4.50 -22.57 -16.22
CA ASP A 274 3.86 -22.16 -17.48
C ASP A 274 3.40 -23.39 -18.27
N ILE A 275 2.10 -23.57 -18.35
CA ILE A 275 1.47 -24.72 -19.02
C ILE A 275 0.91 -24.38 -20.42
N ARG A 276 1.05 -23.13 -20.89
CA ARG A 276 0.42 -22.66 -22.13
C ARG A 276 0.78 -23.51 -23.34
N GLU A 277 2.05 -23.86 -23.47
CA GLU A 277 2.51 -24.71 -24.56
C GLU A 277 1.96 -26.13 -24.46
N LYS A 278 1.96 -26.74 -23.26
CA LYS A 278 1.38 -28.06 -23.02
C LYS A 278 -0.11 -28.09 -23.35
N VAL A 279 -0.85 -27.03 -22.94
CA VAL A 279 -2.29 -26.85 -23.25
C VAL A 279 -2.52 -26.73 -24.74
N PHE A 280 -1.72 -25.94 -25.45
CA PHE A 280 -1.84 -25.79 -26.89
C PHE A 280 -1.72 -27.14 -27.61
N TYR A 281 -0.69 -27.93 -27.32
CA TYR A 281 -0.49 -29.22 -27.95
C TYR A 281 -1.57 -30.25 -27.56
N ALA A 282 -2.03 -30.25 -26.30
CA ALA A 282 -3.10 -31.13 -25.85
C ALA A 282 -4.42 -30.85 -26.58
N MET A 283 -4.78 -29.57 -26.73
CA MET A 283 -5.98 -29.17 -27.46
C MET A 283 -5.86 -29.46 -28.97
N ALA A 284 -4.71 -29.22 -29.56
CA ALA A 284 -4.46 -29.55 -30.96
C ALA A 284 -4.59 -31.06 -31.20
N LYS A 285 -4.03 -31.91 -30.33
CA LYS A 285 -4.15 -33.37 -30.40
C LYS A 285 -5.60 -33.85 -30.23
N ALA A 286 -6.36 -33.15 -29.36
CA ALA A 286 -7.80 -33.44 -29.13
C ALA A 286 -8.72 -32.89 -30.23
N ASN A 287 -8.19 -32.19 -31.25
CA ASN A 287 -8.91 -31.52 -32.31
C ASN A 287 -9.93 -30.47 -31.79
N CYS A 288 -9.54 -29.79 -30.67
CA CYS A 288 -10.34 -28.77 -29.99
C CYS A 288 -9.69 -27.38 -30.18
N PRO A 289 -10.16 -26.59 -31.19
CA PRO A 289 -9.58 -25.29 -31.47
C PRO A 289 -9.71 -24.32 -30.29
N ILE A 290 -8.61 -23.64 -29.96
CA ILE A 290 -8.56 -22.57 -28.96
C ILE A 290 -8.85 -21.23 -29.65
N TYR A 291 -9.86 -20.50 -29.22
CA TYR A 291 -10.22 -19.18 -29.73
C TYR A 291 -9.61 -18.05 -28.93
N GLU A 292 -9.41 -18.29 -27.62
CA GLU A 292 -8.79 -17.33 -26.71
C GLU A 292 -8.01 -18.08 -25.64
N MET A 293 -6.84 -17.58 -25.28
CA MET A 293 -6.04 -18.12 -24.18
C MET A 293 -5.35 -16.96 -23.44
N GLN A 294 -5.69 -16.77 -22.18
CA GLN A 294 -5.18 -15.69 -21.35
C GLN A 294 -4.79 -16.20 -19.97
N VAL A 295 -3.57 -15.88 -19.54
CA VAL A 295 -3.17 -16.10 -18.15
C VAL A 295 -3.86 -15.03 -17.29
N LYS A 296 -4.80 -15.43 -16.46
CA LYS A 296 -5.36 -14.55 -15.44
C LYS A 296 -4.41 -14.59 -14.22
N ARG A 297 -3.69 -13.50 -14.04
CA ARG A 297 -3.00 -13.25 -12.78
C ARG A 297 -4.02 -12.65 -11.83
N VAL A 298 -4.00 -13.08 -10.58
CA VAL A 298 -4.79 -12.42 -9.54
C VAL A 298 -4.28 -11.00 -9.41
N SER A 299 -5.17 -10.05 -9.52
CA SER A 299 -4.86 -8.64 -9.38
C SER A 299 -5.01 -8.21 -7.92
N LEU A 300 -4.42 -7.08 -7.55
CA LEU A 300 -4.64 -6.48 -6.24
C LEU A 300 -6.13 -6.19 -5.99
N GLU A 301 -6.92 -5.98 -7.07
CA GLU A 301 -8.38 -5.84 -7.03
C GLU A 301 -9.07 -7.13 -6.55
N ASP A 302 -8.65 -8.28 -7.09
CA ASP A 302 -9.21 -9.58 -6.69
C ASP A 302 -8.89 -9.86 -5.21
N VAL A 303 -7.64 -9.59 -4.77
CA VAL A 303 -7.20 -9.67 -3.36
C VAL A 303 -8.07 -8.80 -2.47
N PHE A 304 -8.24 -7.56 -2.88
CA PHE A 304 -9.01 -6.59 -2.11
C PHE A 304 -10.46 -7.02 -1.95
N LEU A 305 -11.11 -7.49 -3.03
CA LEU A 305 -12.48 -7.99 -2.98
C LEU A 305 -12.60 -9.23 -2.09
N GLU A 306 -11.67 -10.17 -2.20
CA GLU A 306 -11.66 -11.38 -1.38
C GLU A 306 -11.53 -11.05 0.12
N LEU A 307 -10.60 -10.16 0.48
CA LEU A 307 -10.37 -9.76 1.87
C LEU A 307 -11.48 -8.89 2.45
N THR A 308 -12.19 -8.10 1.62
CA THR A 308 -13.22 -7.17 2.10
C THR A 308 -14.64 -7.72 2.00
N GLU A 309 -14.92 -8.67 1.09
CA GLU A 309 -16.24 -9.31 0.88
C GLU A 309 -16.34 -10.70 1.50
N GLY A 310 -15.22 -11.38 1.73
CA GLY A 310 -15.16 -12.72 2.32
C GLY A 310 -15.84 -12.81 3.69
N GLU A 311 -15.81 -11.74 4.47
CA GLU A 311 -16.49 -11.66 5.76
C GLU A 311 -18.03 -11.68 5.66
N LYS A 312 -18.62 -11.27 4.53
CA LYS A 312 -20.09 -11.34 4.32
C LYS A 312 -20.60 -12.78 4.10
N LYS A 313 -19.73 -13.72 3.70
CA LYS A 313 -20.11 -15.13 3.45
C LYS A 313 -19.84 -16.05 4.63
N SER A 314 -19.07 -15.62 5.64
CA SER A 314 -18.68 -16.44 6.78
C SER A 314 -19.54 -16.26 8.05
N ALA A 315 -20.72 -15.65 7.97
CA ALA A 315 -21.72 -15.72 9.04
C ALA A 315 -22.30 -17.14 9.25
N GLY A 316 -21.65 -18.18 8.72
CA GLY A 316 -22.01 -19.58 8.82
C GLY A 316 -20.80 -20.49 8.88
N LYS A 317 -20.23 -20.65 10.10
CA LYS A 317 -19.20 -21.58 10.59
C LYS A 317 -17.74 -21.30 10.25
N PRO A 318 -16.87 -21.47 11.27
CA PRO A 318 -15.45 -21.18 11.19
C PRO A 318 -14.62 -22.42 10.87
N GLU A 319 -13.68 -22.29 9.94
CA GLU A 319 -12.41 -22.98 10.08
C GLU A 319 -11.28 -22.09 9.55
N SER A 320 -10.40 -21.84 10.46
CA SER A 320 -9.21 -21.05 10.45
C SER A 320 -8.24 -21.42 9.34
N SER A 321 -8.06 -20.56 8.36
CA SER A 321 -6.74 -20.35 7.82
C SER A 321 -6.08 -19.22 8.63
N GLN A 322 -5.27 -19.60 9.59
CA GLN A 322 -4.49 -18.69 10.43
C GLN A 322 -3.47 -17.96 9.56
N TRP A 323 -3.81 -16.79 9.09
CA TRP A 323 -2.82 -15.84 8.67
C TRP A 323 -2.10 -15.34 9.92
N LYS A 324 -0.86 -15.75 10.11
CA LYS A 324 0.02 -15.20 11.15
C LYS A 324 0.76 -14.01 10.53
N PRO A 325 0.82 -12.86 11.21
CA PRO A 325 1.75 -11.80 10.85
C PRO A 325 3.16 -12.40 10.78
N VAL A 326 3.91 -12.03 9.75
CA VAL A 326 5.32 -12.43 9.64
C VAL A 326 6.05 -11.75 10.79
N GLU A 327 6.32 -12.49 11.85
CA GLU A 327 7.32 -12.15 12.84
C GLU A 327 8.67 -12.12 12.14
N ASP A 328 9.40 -11.08 12.43
CA ASP A 328 10.69 -10.69 11.88
C ASP A 328 11.66 -11.89 11.78
N ARG A 329 11.93 -12.36 10.56
CA ARG A 329 12.92 -13.41 10.29
C ARG A 329 14.36 -12.90 10.30
N SER A 330 14.57 -11.61 10.60
CA SER A 330 15.91 -11.03 10.69
C SER A 330 16.70 -11.45 11.93
N SER A 331 16.05 -12.06 12.94
CA SER A 331 16.72 -12.48 14.20
C SER A 331 17.21 -13.92 14.22
N GLU A 332 16.86 -14.76 13.22
CA GLU A 332 17.32 -16.15 13.16
C GLU A 332 18.59 -16.35 12.32
N GLU A 333 18.87 -15.45 11.37
CA GLU A 333 20.10 -15.54 10.57
C GLU A 333 21.34 -15.01 11.32
N GLU A 334 21.21 -14.10 12.28
CA GLU A 334 22.34 -13.66 13.12
C GLU A 334 22.74 -14.70 14.17
N LYS A 335 21.83 -15.50 14.67
CA LYS A 335 22.17 -16.56 15.68
C LYS A 335 22.89 -17.76 15.08
N THR A 336 22.75 -18.00 13.79
CA THR A 336 23.40 -19.13 13.11
C THR A 336 24.82 -18.82 12.66
N GLN A 337 25.25 -17.54 12.67
CA GLN A 337 26.63 -17.15 12.38
C GLN A 337 27.51 -17.01 13.64
N GLU A 338 26.92 -16.79 14.82
CA GLU A 338 27.69 -16.76 16.10
C GLU A 338 28.01 -18.17 16.64
N GLU A 339 27.22 -19.20 16.34
CA GLU A 339 27.52 -20.58 16.78
C GLU A 339 28.58 -21.30 15.94
N LYS A 340 29.00 -20.75 14.79
CA LYS A 340 30.07 -21.35 13.96
C LYS A 340 31.49 -20.83 14.21
N ASN A 341 31.63 -19.81 15.04
CA ASN A 341 32.94 -19.18 15.33
C ASN A 341 33.46 -19.41 16.75
N GLY A 342 32.90 -20.37 17.49
CA GLY A 342 33.25 -20.64 18.86
C GLY A 342 33.77 -22.06 19.10
N GLU A 343 34.83 -22.50 18.40
CA GLU A 343 35.63 -23.64 18.89
C GLU A 343 36.91 -23.12 19.54
N PRO A 344 37.27 -23.56 20.78
CA PRO A 344 38.46 -23.10 21.47
C PRO A 344 39.69 -23.91 21.02
N GLU A 345 40.71 -23.21 20.56
CA GLU A 345 42.04 -23.76 20.38
C GLU A 345 42.63 -24.20 21.73
N LYS A 346 43.02 -25.46 21.81
CA LYS A 346 43.68 -26.08 22.95
C LYS A 346 45.14 -25.56 23.03
N ALA A 347 45.48 -25.03 24.20
CA ALA A 347 46.82 -24.78 24.62
C ALA A 347 47.63 -26.10 24.65
N SER A 348 48.82 -26.08 24.08
CA SER A 348 49.91 -27.02 24.37
C SER A 348 51.01 -26.23 25.07
N ASP A 349 51.21 -26.55 26.34
CA ASP A 349 52.41 -26.26 27.10
C ASP A 349 53.62 -26.93 26.47
N GLU A 350 54.70 -26.20 26.30
CA GLU A 350 56.03 -26.78 26.43
C GLU A 350 57.00 -25.71 26.99
N LYS A 351 57.71 -26.15 28.01
CA LYS A 351 58.70 -25.46 28.79
C LYS A 351 60.03 -25.36 28.02
N GLU A 352 60.79 -24.47 28.48
CA GLU A 352 62.29 -24.37 28.60
C GLU A 352 62.74 -22.99 28.15
N GLY A 353 63.54 -22.23 28.80
CA GLY A 353 64.56 -22.44 29.79
C GLY A 353 65.53 -21.30 29.63
N ASP A 354 65.76 -20.62 30.69
CA ASP A 354 67.06 -20.09 31.21
C ASP A 354 68.00 -19.20 30.34
N GLN A 355 68.49 -18.22 31.06
CA GLN A 355 69.79 -17.50 30.90
C GLN A 355 69.86 -16.25 30.02
N SER A 356 69.94 -15.18 30.69
CA SER A 356 71.02 -14.15 30.87
C SER A 356 70.43 -12.75 30.98
#